data_58be6fa90fd16f820297619d6968d772
#
_entry.id   58be6fa90fd16f820297619d6968d772
#
_cell.length_a   1.000
_cell.length_b   1.000
_cell.length_c   1.000
_cell.angle_alpha   90.00
_cell.angle_beta   90.00
_cell.angle_gamma   90.00
#
_symmetry.space_group_name_H-M   'P 1'
#
loop_
_entity.id
_entity.type
_entity.pdbx_description
1 polymer ?
#
loop_
_entity_poly.entity_id
_entity_poly.type
_entity_poly.pdbx_seq_one_letter_code
_entity_poly.pdbx_strand_id
1 'polypeptide(L)' 'MKPSRVRPISYVKANAAELIRELAERREPLVITQNGEARAVMQDVASYEQTQETLALLKILALGNRQIAAI' A
#
# COMPACT_ATOMS: atom_id res chain seq x y z
N MET A 1 -1.50 10.24 1.54
CA MET A 1 -2.29 9.37 2.43
C MET A 1 -1.52 9.04 3.69
N LYS A 2 -2.16 9.20 4.82
CA LYS A 2 -1.55 8.87 6.10
C LYS A 2 -1.75 7.40 6.42
N PRO A 3 -0.69 6.67 6.77
CA PRO A 3 -0.90 5.35 7.35
C PRO A 3 -1.57 5.54 8.71
N SER A 4 -2.68 4.86 8.91
CA SER A 4 -3.44 5.01 10.14
C SER A 4 -2.87 4.17 11.28
N ARG A 5 -1.99 3.23 10.99
CA ARG A 5 -1.47 2.29 11.96
C ARG A 5 0.01 2.02 11.74
N VAL A 6 0.73 1.96 12.85
CA VAL A 6 2.16 1.61 12.87
C VAL A 6 2.35 0.55 13.95
N ARG A 7 2.99 -0.55 13.60
CA ARG A 7 3.25 -1.64 14.55
C ARG A 7 4.64 -2.21 14.36
N PRO A 8 5.32 -2.60 15.45
CA PRO A 8 6.61 -3.25 15.30
C PRO A 8 6.48 -4.65 14.74
N ILE A 9 7.55 -5.15 14.15
CA ILE A 9 7.55 -6.47 13.53
C ILE A 9 7.20 -7.59 14.51
N SER A 10 7.57 -7.44 15.77
CA SER A 10 7.24 -8.44 16.79
C SER A 10 5.74 -8.58 16.97
N TYR A 11 5.02 -7.47 16.95
CA TYR A 11 3.56 -7.48 17.04
C TYR A 11 2.95 -8.14 15.80
N VAL A 12 3.50 -7.84 14.64
CA VAL A 12 3.02 -8.41 13.37
C VAL A 12 3.18 -9.91 13.37
N LYS A 13 4.33 -10.42 13.83
CA LYS A 13 4.56 -11.86 13.90
C LYS A 13 3.57 -12.54 14.84
N ALA A 14 3.31 -11.93 15.97
CA ALA A 14 2.43 -12.52 16.98
C ALA A 14 0.96 -12.49 16.56
N ASN A 15 0.54 -11.56 15.70
CA ASN A 15 -0.85 -11.33 15.38
C ASN A 15 -1.13 -11.32 13.87
N ALA A 16 -0.32 -12.01 13.10
CA ALA A 16 -0.39 -11.92 11.64
C ALA A 16 -1.76 -12.25 11.06
N ALA A 17 -2.37 -13.35 11.49
CA ALA A 17 -3.67 -13.76 10.95
C ALA A 17 -4.74 -12.72 11.22
N GLU A 18 -4.75 -12.18 12.42
CA GLU A 18 -5.72 -11.17 12.82
C GLU A 18 -5.50 -9.86 12.06
N LEU A 19 -4.23 -9.48 11.89
CA LEU A 19 -3.90 -8.27 11.15
C LEU A 19 -4.31 -8.37 9.68
N ILE A 20 -4.12 -9.53 9.08
CA ILE A 20 -4.54 -9.75 7.69
C ILE A 20 -6.06 -9.58 7.56
N ARG A 21 -6.81 -10.12 8.50
CA ARG A 21 -8.26 -9.97 8.50
C ARG A 21 -8.67 -8.50 8.68
N GLU A 22 -8.03 -7.78 9.60
CA GLU A 22 -8.32 -6.37 9.81
C GLU A 22 -8.00 -5.53 8.57
N LEU A 23 -6.90 -5.84 7.89
CA LEU A 23 -6.55 -5.15 6.67
C LEU A 23 -7.62 -5.31 5.60
N ALA A 24 -8.15 -6.53 5.45
CA ALA A 24 -9.19 -6.81 4.48
C ALA A 24 -10.49 -6.07 4.80
N GLU A 25 -10.81 -5.94 6.09
CA GLU A 25 -12.03 -5.27 6.52
C GLU A 25 -11.94 -3.76 6.44
N ARG A 26 -10.85 -3.20 6.95
CA ARG A 26 -10.68 -1.75 7.06
C ARG A 26 -10.05 -1.11 5.85
N ARG A 27 -9.28 -1.89 5.09
CA ARG A 27 -8.56 -1.41 3.92
C ARG A 27 -7.63 -0.24 4.22
N GLU A 28 -7.02 -0.27 5.39
CA GLU A 28 -6.04 0.71 5.81
C GLU A 28 -4.67 0.04 5.86
N PRO A 29 -3.64 0.64 5.26
CA PRO A 29 -2.32 0.03 5.31
C PRO A 29 -1.72 0.09 6.71
N LEU A 30 -0.86 -0.88 7.00
CA LEU A 30 -0.14 -0.98 8.25
C LEU A 30 1.34 -0.78 7.98
N VAL A 31 1.96 0.18 8.67
CA VAL A 31 3.40 0.39 8.57
C VAL A 31 4.08 -0.51 9.60
N ILE A 32 5.04 -1.29 9.14
CA ILE A 32 5.79 -2.21 9.99
C ILE A 32 7.15 -1.61 10.30
N THR A 33 7.46 -1.52 11.59
CA THR A 33 8.74 -0.98 12.03
C THR A 33 9.65 -2.09 12.53
N GLN A 34 10.94 -1.85 12.39
CA GLN A 34 11.98 -2.71 12.93
C GLN A 34 13.06 -1.80 13.50
N ASN A 35 13.41 -2.02 14.77
CA ASN A 35 14.38 -1.17 15.46
C ASN A 35 13.98 0.31 15.42
N GLY A 36 12.69 0.58 15.54
CA GLY A 36 12.17 1.93 15.55
C GLY A 36 12.08 2.61 14.19
N GLU A 37 12.42 1.92 13.12
CA GLU A 37 12.38 2.48 11.77
C GLU A 37 11.30 1.80 10.92
N ALA A 38 10.58 2.60 10.14
CA ALA A 38 9.61 2.07 9.20
C ALA A 38 10.33 1.31 8.09
N ARG A 39 10.02 0.02 7.95
CA ARG A 39 10.71 -0.85 6.99
C ARG A 39 9.81 -1.41 5.90
N ALA A 40 8.53 -1.56 6.20
CA ALA A 40 7.63 -2.21 5.25
C ALA A 40 6.21 -1.71 5.45
N VAL A 41 5.38 -1.96 4.46
CA VAL A 41 3.95 -1.66 4.53
C VAL A 41 3.20 -2.96 4.24
N MET A 42 2.19 -3.24 5.05
CA MET A 42 1.31 -4.38 4.85
C MET A 42 -0.04 -3.85 4.42
N GLN A 43 -0.59 -4.40 3.36
CA GLN A 43 -1.81 -3.91 2.77
C GLN A 43 -2.65 -5.08 2.24
N ASP A 44 -3.97 -4.94 2.25
CA ASP A 44 -4.82 -5.96 1.66
C ASP A 44 -4.67 -5.97 0.14
N VAL A 45 -4.88 -7.15 -0.46
CA VAL A 45 -4.64 -7.33 -1.89
C VAL A 45 -5.53 -6.44 -2.74
N ALA A 46 -6.81 -6.31 -2.37
CA ALA A 46 -7.74 -5.51 -3.17
C ALA A 46 -7.31 -4.05 -3.24
N SER A 47 -6.93 -3.47 -2.11
CA SER A 47 -6.46 -2.07 -2.08
C SER A 47 -5.14 -1.90 -2.83
N TYR A 48 -4.24 -2.87 -2.69
CA TYR A 48 -2.97 -2.85 -3.41
C TYR A 48 -3.20 -2.87 -4.93
N GLU A 49 -4.05 -3.77 -5.40
CA GLU A 49 -4.35 -3.88 -6.82
C GLU A 49 -5.00 -2.61 -7.35
N GLN A 50 -5.93 -2.05 -6.58
CA GLN A 50 -6.58 -0.80 -6.96
C GLN A 50 -5.57 0.34 -7.08
N THR A 51 -4.63 0.44 -6.15
CA THR A 51 -3.58 1.44 -6.21
C THR A 51 -2.71 1.26 -7.43
N GLN A 52 -2.33 0.01 -7.74
CA GLN A 52 -1.51 -0.29 -8.91
C GLN A 52 -2.25 0.07 -10.21
N GLU A 53 -3.54 -0.22 -10.29
CA GLU A 53 -4.34 0.16 -11.45
C GLU A 53 -4.39 1.67 -11.62
N THR A 54 -4.60 2.40 -10.54
CA THR A 54 -4.64 3.85 -10.57
C THR A 54 -3.31 4.43 -11.02
N LEU A 55 -2.21 3.91 -10.49
CA LEU A 55 -0.87 4.35 -10.89
C LEU A 55 -0.59 4.04 -12.35
N ALA A 56 -1.02 2.88 -12.81
CA ALA A 56 -0.85 2.50 -14.22
C ALA A 56 -1.64 3.43 -15.14
N LEU A 57 -2.86 3.77 -14.77
CA LEU A 57 -3.69 4.70 -15.54
C LEU A 57 -3.06 6.08 -15.59
N LEU A 58 -2.58 6.58 -14.47
CA LEU A 58 -1.93 7.88 -14.42
C LEU A 58 -0.67 7.89 -15.29
N LYS A 59 0.09 6.81 -15.26
CA LYS A 59 1.29 6.67 -16.07
C LYS A 59 0.94 6.65 -17.56
N ILE A 60 -0.09 5.93 -17.93
CA ILE A 60 -0.55 5.85 -19.32
C ILE A 60 -1.01 7.23 -19.80
N LEU A 61 -1.77 7.95 -18.99
CA LEU A 61 -2.23 9.28 -19.33
C LEU A 61 -1.06 10.24 -19.54
N ALA A 62 -0.06 10.16 -18.67
CA ALA A 62 1.12 11.01 -18.80
C ALA A 62 1.89 10.70 -20.07
N LEU A 63 2.06 9.41 -20.40
CA LEU A 63 2.72 8.99 -21.61
C LEU A 63 1.91 9.34 -22.85
N GLY A 64 0.58 9.15 -22.76
CA GLY A 64 -0.32 9.51 -23.84
C GLY A 64 -0.24 10.99 -24.18
N ASN A 65 -0.24 11.84 -23.17
CA ASN A 65 -0.10 13.28 -23.36
C ASN A 65 1.22 13.65 -24.02
N ARG A 66 2.29 12.96 -23.63
CA ARG A 66 3.60 13.18 -24.25
C ARG A 66 3.60 12.75 -25.70
N GLN A 67 2.99 11.61 -26.01
CA GLN A 67 2.90 11.12 -27.37
C GLN A 67 2.09 12.07 -28.24
N ILE A 68 0.97 12.55 -27.74
CA ILE A 68 0.15 13.51 -28.45
C ILE A 68 0.94 14.79 -28.74
N ALA A 69 1.68 15.25 -27.76
CA ALA A 69 2.49 16.44 -27.92
C ALA A 69 3.63 16.25 -28.91
N ALA A 70 4.11 15.01 -29.06
CA ALA A 70 5.21 14.70 -29.97
C ALA A 70 4.74 14.55 -31.43
N ILE A 71 3.46 14.32 -31.62
CA ILE A 71 2.88 14.20 -32.96
C ILE A 71 2.65 15.58 -33.55
#